data_d8a07ca1fbfc0af961486a228c7f3997
#
_entry.id   d8a07ca1fbfc0af961486a228c7f3997
#
_cell.length_a   1.000
_cell.length_b   1.000
_cell.length_c   1.000
_cell.angle_alpha   90.00
_cell.angle_beta   90.00
_cell.angle_gamma   90.00
#
_symmetry.space_group_name_H-M   'P 1'
#
loop_
_entity.id
_entity.type
_entity.pdbx_description
1 polymer ?
#
loop_
_entity_poly.entity_id
_entity_poly.type
_entity_poly.pdbx_seq_one_letter_code
_entity_poly.pdbx_strand_id
1 'polypeptide(L)'
;ELLGKVTADMDNLTIPQALMEIFAVIQRANKYIDETAPWALAKDEANKERLESVLYHLCEALRVCGILLNAYLPSTTPKMMEQLGLDASAIDVEKAAYGAQESYTVHKGEALFPRIDVAKEIAHLKEEDEKRKAAAEAAKKAKEEAEKKAAAPAEESNVDFTHEAEISYDDFCK
;
A
#
# COMPACT_ATOMS: atom_id res chain seq x y z
N GLU A 1 -11.47 -14.14 15.62
CA GLU A 1 -12.74 -14.00 14.90
C GLU A 1 -12.61 -13.03 13.71
N LEU A 2 -12.06 -11.80 13.88
CA LEU A 2 -11.88 -10.83 12.79
C LEU A 2 -10.98 -11.37 11.67
N LEU A 3 -9.81 -11.90 12.00
CA LEU A 3 -8.88 -12.46 11.02
C LEU A 3 -9.56 -13.52 10.13
N GLY A 4 -10.31 -14.45 10.72
CA GLY A 4 -10.99 -15.50 9.95
C GLY A 4 -12.05 -14.97 8.99
N LYS A 5 -12.78 -13.91 9.37
CA LYS A 5 -13.77 -13.25 8.48
C LYS A 5 -13.05 -12.53 7.32
N VAL A 6 -12.05 -11.72 7.64
CA VAL A 6 -11.27 -11.00 6.62
C VAL A 6 -10.60 -11.96 5.65
N THR A 7 -10.00 -13.06 6.13
CA THR A 7 -9.41 -14.09 5.27
C THR A 7 -10.46 -14.70 4.35
N ALA A 8 -11.61 -15.11 4.88
CA ALA A 8 -12.68 -15.70 4.07
C ALA A 8 -13.21 -14.73 3.00
N ASP A 9 -13.38 -13.44 3.34
CA ASP A 9 -13.80 -12.44 2.39
C ASP A 9 -12.74 -12.18 1.30
N MET A 10 -11.46 -12.19 1.65
CA MET A 10 -10.37 -12.05 0.68
C MET A 10 -10.28 -13.26 -0.26
N ASP A 11 -10.42 -14.48 0.26
CA ASP A 11 -10.43 -15.71 -0.53
C ASP A 11 -11.60 -15.77 -1.52
N ASN A 12 -12.75 -15.20 -1.12
CA ASN A 12 -13.92 -15.08 -1.98
C ASN A 12 -13.90 -13.85 -2.91
N LEU A 13 -12.82 -13.04 -2.90
CA LEU A 13 -12.68 -11.80 -3.65
C LEU A 13 -13.74 -10.73 -3.28
N THR A 14 -14.33 -10.84 -2.10
CA THR A 14 -15.26 -9.84 -1.53
C THR A 14 -14.49 -8.74 -0.77
N ILE A 15 -13.53 -8.12 -1.44
CA ILE A 15 -12.60 -7.14 -0.88
C ILE A 15 -13.29 -5.99 -0.11
N PRO A 16 -14.40 -5.41 -0.59
CA PRO A 16 -15.11 -4.38 0.17
C PRO A 16 -15.65 -4.87 1.50
N GLN A 17 -16.13 -6.12 1.57
CA GLN A 17 -16.64 -6.72 2.80
C GLN A 17 -15.52 -6.93 3.81
N ALA A 18 -14.37 -7.44 3.39
CA ALA A 18 -13.19 -7.57 4.23
C ALA A 18 -12.82 -6.22 4.89
N LEU A 19 -12.83 -5.13 4.10
CA LEU A 19 -12.56 -3.79 4.60
C LEU A 19 -13.64 -3.32 5.59
N MET A 20 -14.91 -3.60 5.32
CA MET A 20 -16.02 -3.27 6.23
C MET A 20 -15.90 -3.97 7.58
N GLU A 21 -15.50 -5.24 7.62
CA GLU A 21 -15.26 -5.98 8.88
C GLU A 21 -14.15 -5.31 9.72
N ILE A 22 -13.06 -4.86 9.09
CA ILE A 22 -11.99 -4.13 9.79
C ILE A 22 -12.50 -2.80 10.34
N PHE A 23 -13.22 -2.02 9.53
CA PHE A 23 -13.77 -0.74 9.96
C PHE A 23 -14.83 -0.87 11.05
N ALA A 24 -15.58 -1.97 11.08
CA ALA A 24 -16.53 -2.24 12.18
C ALA A 24 -15.80 -2.36 13.53
N VAL A 25 -14.62 -2.97 13.57
CA VAL A 25 -13.81 -3.04 14.80
C VAL A 25 -13.26 -1.65 15.17
N ILE A 26 -12.81 -0.85 14.20
CA ILE A 26 -12.35 0.52 14.46
C ILE A 26 -13.49 1.38 15.02
N GLN A 27 -14.69 1.29 14.45
CA GLN A 27 -15.86 1.99 14.96
C GLN A 27 -16.23 1.54 16.39
N ARG A 28 -16.11 0.25 16.68
CA ARG A 28 -16.33 -0.26 18.03
C ARG A 28 -15.27 0.23 19.02
N ALA A 29 -14.00 0.33 18.59
CA ALA A 29 -12.92 0.89 19.39
C ALA A 29 -13.18 2.38 19.70
N ASN A 30 -13.61 3.17 18.71
CA ASN A 30 -14.00 4.56 18.93
C ASN A 30 -15.13 4.69 19.96
N LYS A 31 -16.18 3.88 19.83
CA LYS A 31 -17.26 3.85 20.80
C LYS A 31 -16.77 3.44 22.19
N TYR A 32 -15.83 2.52 22.28
CA TYR A 32 -15.24 2.09 23.55
C TYR A 32 -14.45 3.22 24.23
N ILE A 33 -13.78 4.10 23.48
CA ILE A 33 -13.14 5.31 24.00
C ILE A 33 -14.19 6.23 24.65
N ASP A 34 -15.33 6.47 23.99
CA ASP A 34 -16.41 7.30 24.52
C ASP A 34 -17.02 6.71 25.78
N GLU A 35 -17.27 5.38 25.78
CA GLU A 35 -17.87 4.65 26.91
C GLU A 35 -16.94 4.61 28.14
N THR A 36 -15.63 4.50 27.94
CA THR A 36 -14.65 4.34 29.04
C THR A 36 -14.06 5.67 29.49
N ALA A 37 -14.15 6.70 28.67
CA ALA A 37 -13.64 8.04 28.94
C ALA A 37 -12.24 8.06 29.59
N PRO A 38 -11.18 7.57 28.93
CA PRO A 38 -9.85 7.40 29.51
C PRO A 38 -9.27 8.69 30.08
N TRP A 39 -9.64 9.84 29.54
CA TRP A 39 -9.27 11.17 30.09
C TRP A 39 -9.89 11.45 31.46
N ALA A 40 -11.01 10.82 31.80
CA ALA A 40 -11.60 10.90 33.13
C ALA A 40 -10.89 9.95 34.09
N LEU A 41 -10.58 8.72 33.63
CA LEU A 41 -9.82 7.75 34.43
C LEU A 41 -8.42 8.27 34.79
N ALA A 42 -7.77 9.00 33.87
CA ALA A 42 -6.45 9.57 34.08
C ALA A 42 -6.36 10.66 35.18
N LYS A 43 -7.50 11.15 35.67
CA LYS A 43 -7.54 12.18 36.73
C LYS A 43 -7.37 11.62 38.15
N ASP A 44 -7.59 10.33 38.34
CA ASP A 44 -7.58 9.67 39.65
C ASP A 44 -6.63 8.47 39.60
N GLU A 45 -5.62 8.49 40.47
CA GLU A 45 -4.62 7.44 40.59
C GLU A 45 -5.26 6.07 40.94
N ALA A 46 -6.38 6.06 41.64
CA ALA A 46 -7.11 4.84 41.97
C ALA A 46 -7.63 4.11 40.72
N ASN A 47 -7.78 4.79 39.60
CA ASN A 47 -8.25 4.23 38.32
C ASN A 47 -7.10 3.80 37.37
N LYS A 48 -5.85 3.85 37.82
CA LYS A 48 -4.68 3.58 36.98
C LYS A 48 -4.70 2.22 36.30
N GLU A 49 -4.96 1.15 37.05
CA GLU A 49 -5.04 -0.21 36.47
C GLU A 49 -6.15 -0.32 35.41
N ARG A 50 -7.27 0.36 35.66
CA ARG A 50 -8.38 0.40 34.70
C ARG A 50 -8.00 1.17 33.43
N LEU A 51 -7.30 2.29 33.59
CA LEU A 51 -6.78 3.10 32.47
C LEU A 51 -5.78 2.30 31.64
N GLU A 52 -4.84 1.64 32.27
CA GLU A 52 -3.84 0.79 31.59
C GLU A 52 -4.52 -0.32 30.79
N SER A 53 -5.51 -1.00 31.37
CA SER A 53 -6.29 -2.02 30.67
C SER A 53 -7.05 -1.46 29.46
N VAL A 54 -7.67 -0.28 29.58
CA VAL A 54 -8.39 0.36 28.48
C VAL A 54 -7.42 0.72 27.35
N LEU A 55 -6.28 1.33 27.68
CA LEU A 55 -5.27 1.73 26.68
C LEU A 55 -4.67 0.50 25.99
N TYR A 56 -4.38 -0.56 26.74
CA TYR A 56 -3.90 -1.81 26.17
C TYR A 56 -4.87 -2.39 25.13
N HIS A 57 -6.15 -2.48 25.46
CA HIS A 57 -7.17 -2.98 24.52
C HIS A 57 -7.28 -2.14 23.26
N LEU A 58 -7.15 -0.83 23.37
CA LEU A 58 -7.16 0.08 22.22
C LEU A 58 -5.91 -0.11 21.34
N CYS A 59 -4.72 -0.24 21.94
CA CYS A 59 -3.49 -0.51 21.20
C CYS A 59 -3.55 -1.86 20.48
N GLU A 60 -4.06 -2.90 21.13
CA GLU A 60 -4.26 -4.22 20.51
C GLU A 60 -5.24 -4.16 19.35
N ALA A 61 -6.36 -3.46 19.50
CA ALA A 61 -7.32 -3.27 18.42
C ALA A 61 -6.68 -2.55 17.23
N LEU A 62 -5.90 -1.49 17.48
CA LEU A 62 -5.17 -0.76 16.44
C LEU A 62 -4.11 -1.64 15.77
N ARG A 63 -3.36 -2.42 16.53
CA ARG A 63 -2.34 -3.34 15.99
C ARG A 63 -2.97 -4.36 15.05
N VAL A 64 -4.00 -5.08 15.51
CA VAL A 64 -4.68 -6.10 14.71
C VAL A 64 -5.31 -5.49 13.45
N CYS A 65 -6.05 -4.37 13.59
CA CYS A 65 -6.62 -3.67 12.44
C CYS A 65 -5.52 -3.17 11.49
N GLY A 66 -4.40 -2.67 12.00
CA GLY A 66 -3.28 -2.21 11.20
C GLY A 66 -2.64 -3.32 10.37
N ILE A 67 -2.40 -4.48 10.96
CA ILE A 67 -1.89 -5.65 10.24
C ILE A 67 -2.81 -5.98 9.04
N LEU A 68 -4.11 -6.04 9.27
CA LEU A 68 -5.09 -6.38 8.24
C LEU A 68 -5.27 -5.26 7.20
N LEU A 69 -5.15 -3.98 7.62
CA LEU A 69 -5.19 -2.84 6.72
C LEU A 69 -3.96 -2.69 5.84
N ASN A 70 -2.87 -3.40 6.10
CA ASN A 70 -1.63 -3.28 5.32
C ASN A 70 -1.84 -3.61 3.83
N ALA A 71 -2.76 -4.51 3.52
CA ALA A 71 -3.14 -4.82 2.13
C ALA A 71 -3.75 -3.60 1.38
N TYR A 72 -4.36 -2.68 2.12
CA TYR A 72 -5.04 -1.49 1.58
C TYR A 72 -4.21 -0.22 1.72
N LEU A 73 -3.42 -0.11 2.77
CA LEU A 73 -2.68 1.09 3.17
C LEU A 73 -1.19 0.77 3.44
N PRO A 74 -0.44 0.22 2.48
CA PRO A 74 0.92 -0.28 2.69
C PRO A 74 1.93 0.80 3.10
N SER A 75 1.68 2.06 2.78
CA SER A 75 2.54 3.19 3.15
C SER A 75 2.21 3.79 4.54
N THR A 76 0.98 3.58 5.04
CA THR A 76 0.50 4.15 6.30
C THR A 76 0.69 3.20 7.47
N THR A 77 0.46 1.91 7.24
CA THR A 77 0.51 0.88 8.29
C THR A 77 1.87 0.79 8.99
N PRO A 78 3.03 0.85 8.30
CA PRO A 78 4.32 0.86 8.99
C PRO A 78 4.48 2.04 9.94
N LYS A 79 4.04 3.23 9.55
CA LYS A 79 4.06 4.43 10.40
C LYS A 79 3.15 4.29 11.63
N MET A 80 2.02 3.61 11.47
CA MET A 80 1.11 3.32 12.58
C MET A 80 1.74 2.34 13.57
N MET A 81 2.42 1.29 13.08
CA MET A 81 3.15 0.36 13.95
C MET A 81 4.29 1.04 14.70
N GLU A 82 5.05 1.91 14.04
CA GLU A 82 6.09 2.72 14.66
C GLU A 82 5.54 3.58 15.81
N GLN A 83 4.38 4.22 15.62
CA GLN A 83 3.71 5.00 16.68
C GLN A 83 3.26 4.12 17.85
N LEU A 84 2.93 2.85 17.62
CA LEU A 84 2.64 1.86 18.66
C LEU A 84 3.90 1.30 19.34
N GLY A 85 5.10 1.72 18.90
CA GLY A 85 6.37 1.22 19.39
C GLY A 85 6.74 -0.18 18.86
N LEU A 86 6.20 -0.53 17.70
CA LEU A 86 6.44 -1.81 17.02
C LEU A 86 7.23 -1.56 15.75
N ASP A 87 8.05 -2.52 15.36
CA ASP A 87 8.76 -2.47 14.07
C ASP A 87 7.92 -3.07 12.92
N ALA A 88 8.42 -2.94 11.69
CA ALA A 88 7.73 -3.42 10.50
C ALA A 88 7.52 -4.95 10.48
N SER A 89 8.29 -5.73 11.25
CA SER A 89 8.13 -7.18 11.35
C SER A 89 6.86 -7.59 12.13
N ALA A 90 6.23 -6.62 12.81
CA ALA A 90 4.94 -6.82 13.45
C ALA A 90 3.79 -6.90 12.41
N ILE A 91 4.03 -6.44 11.16
CA ILE A 91 3.04 -6.48 10.08
C ILE A 91 3.07 -7.88 9.44
N ASP A 92 2.51 -8.83 10.15
CA ASP A 92 2.42 -10.22 9.75
C ASP A 92 1.02 -10.73 10.11
N VAL A 93 0.32 -11.27 9.13
CA VAL A 93 -1.06 -11.76 9.31
C VAL A 93 -1.13 -12.89 10.33
N GLU A 94 -0.10 -13.72 10.44
CA GLU A 94 0.00 -14.77 11.45
C GLU A 94 0.04 -14.20 12.88
N LYS A 95 0.53 -12.96 13.03
CA LYS A 95 0.59 -12.24 14.29
C LYS A 95 -0.68 -11.41 14.60
N ALA A 96 -1.70 -11.47 13.74
CA ALA A 96 -2.95 -10.72 13.92
C ALA A 96 -3.87 -11.28 15.02
N ALA A 97 -3.39 -12.22 15.83
CA ALA A 97 -4.12 -12.71 16.99
C ALA A 97 -4.16 -11.64 18.10
N TYR A 98 -5.33 -11.46 18.71
CA TYR A 98 -5.50 -10.56 19.86
C TYR A 98 -4.72 -11.08 21.07
N GLY A 99 -4.02 -10.18 21.78
CA GLY A 99 -3.20 -10.55 22.95
C GLY A 99 -1.82 -11.10 22.59
N ALA A 100 -1.39 -10.97 21.34
CA ALA A 100 -0.06 -11.41 20.91
C ALA A 100 1.07 -10.48 21.38
N GLN A 101 0.75 -9.24 21.74
CA GLN A 101 1.70 -8.25 22.28
C GLN A 101 1.43 -8.04 23.76
N GLU A 102 2.47 -8.17 24.59
CA GLU A 102 2.32 -8.05 26.06
C GLU A 102 2.24 -6.59 26.54
N SER A 103 2.95 -5.69 25.89
CA SER A 103 3.01 -4.29 26.29
C SER A 103 3.28 -3.37 25.10
N TYR A 104 2.99 -2.07 25.26
CA TYR A 104 3.17 -1.05 24.26
C TYR A 104 3.96 0.13 24.79
N THR A 105 4.87 0.68 23.97
CA THR A 105 5.57 1.94 24.23
C THR A 105 5.20 2.90 23.11
N VAL A 106 4.12 3.65 23.32
CA VAL A 106 3.55 4.52 22.29
C VAL A 106 4.41 5.76 22.07
N HIS A 107 4.69 6.10 20.82
CA HIS A 107 5.44 7.29 20.41
C HIS A 107 4.53 8.29 19.71
N LYS A 108 4.72 9.59 20.03
CA LYS A 108 4.03 10.64 19.31
C LYS A 108 4.67 10.81 17.93
N GLY A 109 3.92 10.48 16.89
CA GLY A 109 4.32 10.66 15.51
C GLY A 109 3.54 11.76 14.80
N GLU A 110 3.77 11.90 13.51
CA GLU A 110 2.98 12.79 12.64
C GLU A 110 1.57 12.24 12.44
N ALA A 111 0.63 13.14 12.09
CA ALA A 111 -0.72 12.70 11.76
C ALA A 111 -0.69 11.79 10.53
N LEU A 112 -1.21 10.56 10.67
CA LEU A 112 -1.24 9.57 9.58
C LEU A 112 -2.11 10.03 8.40
N PHE A 113 -3.18 10.78 8.70
CA PHE A 113 -4.11 11.34 7.73
C PHE A 113 -4.24 12.86 7.98
N PRO A 114 -3.27 13.68 7.54
CA PRO A 114 -3.36 15.12 7.68
C PRO A 114 -4.50 15.67 6.84
N ARG A 115 -5.10 16.78 7.29
CA ARG A 115 -6.08 17.49 6.46
C ARG A 115 -5.40 18.01 5.21
N ILE A 116 -5.97 17.67 4.07
CA ILE A 116 -5.49 18.13 2.76
C ILE A 116 -5.89 19.61 2.61
N ASP A 117 -4.90 20.46 2.34
CA ASP A 117 -5.13 21.82 1.83
C ASP A 117 -5.46 21.70 0.34
N VAL A 118 -6.75 21.77 0.03
CA VAL A 118 -7.27 21.55 -1.32
C VAL A 118 -6.61 22.47 -2.35
N ALA A 119 -6.32 23.73 -1.99
CA ALA A 119 -5.72 24.68 -2.93
C ALA A 119 -4.27 24.29 -3.29
N LYS A 120 -3.49 23.87 -2.30
CA LYS A 120 -2.10 23.41 -2.50
C LYS A 120 -2.06 22.10 -3.27
N GLU A 121 -2.95 21.17 -2.92
CA GLU A 121 -2.99 19.85 -3.57
C GLU A 121 -3.40 19.95 -5.05
N ILE A 122 -4.39 20.79 -5.38
CA ILE A 122 -4.77 21.08 -6.77
C ILE A 122 -3.61 21.71 -7.54
N ALA A 123 -2.86 22.63 -6.93
CA ALA A 123 -1.70 23.24 -7.58
C ALA A 123 -0.60 22.19 -7.86
N HIS A 124 -0.31 21.33 -6.88
CA HIS A 124 0.66 20.23 -7.02
C HIS A 124 0.25 19.23 -8.11
N LEU A 125 -1.01 18.79 -8.10
CA LEU A 125 -1.53 17.85 -9.10
C LEU A 125 -1.48 18.43 -10.52
N LYS A 126 -1.75 19.73 -10.68
CA LYS A 126 -1.62 20.39 -11.99
C LYS A 126 -0.17 20.42 -12.48
N GLU A 127 0.75 20.73 -11.59
CA GLU A 127 2.19 20.73 -11.90
C GLU A 127 2.69 19.33 -12.28
N GLU A 128 2.26 18.30 -11.56
CA GLU A 128 2.59 16.91 -11.91
C GLU A 128 1.98 16.47 -13.25
N ASP A 129 0.73 16.87 -13.52
CA ASP A 129 0.08 16.55 -14.81
C ASP A 129 0.78 17.26 -15.98
N GLU A 130 1.22 18.49 -15.82
CA GLU A 130 2.02 19.21 -16.81
C GLU A 130 3.37 18.52 -17.04
N LYS A 131 4.08 18.11 -15.97
CA LYS A 131 5.32 17.35 -16.09
C LYS A 131 5.10 16.02 -16.81
N ARG A 132 4.01 15.32 -16.51
CA ARG A 132 3.67 14.05 -17.17
C ARG A 132 3.34 14.22 -18.64
N LYS A 133 2.61 15.30 -19.00
CA LYS A 133 2.30 15.63 -20.40
C LYS A 133 3.57 15.97 -21.17
N ALA A 134 4.44 16.80 -20.60
CA ALA A 134 5.72 17.15 -21.20
C ALA A 134 6.63 15.92 -21.42
N ALA A 135 6.70 15.01 -20.42
CA ALA A 135 7.45 13.77 -20.54
C ALA A 135 6.87 12.83 -21.62
N ALA A 136 5.54 12.73 -21.71
CA ALA A 136 4.87 11.93 -22.73
C ALA A 136 5.08 12.49 -24.15
N GLU A 137 5.10 13.82 -24.30
CA GLU A 137 5.37 14.49 -25.57
C GLU A 137 6.83 14.33 -25.99
N ALA A 138 7.77 14.44 -25.05
CA ALA A 138 9.19 14.17 -25.29
C ALA A 138 9.43 12.71 -25.72
N ALA A 139 8.77 11.76 -25.07
CA ALA A 139 8.85 10.34 -25.42
C ALA A 139 8.27 10.05 -26.81
N LYS A 140 7.18 10.74 -27.22
CA LYS A 140 6.64 10.63 -28.58
C LYS A 140 7.62 11.17 -29.63
N LYS A 141 8.19 12.36 -29.40
CA LYS A 141 9.19 12.95 -30.31
C LYS A 141 10.41 12.05 -30.45
N ALA A 142 10.91 11.49 -29.33
CA ALA A 142 12.04 10.56 -29.36
C ALA A 142 11.74 9.27 -30.15
N LYS A 143 10.50 8.76 -30.10
CA LYS A 143 10.07 7.61 -30.90
C LYS A 143 9.98 7.96 -32.39
N GLU A 144 9.39 9.11 -32.74
CA GLU A 144 9.30 9.56 -34.11
C GLU A 144 10.68 9.84 -34.73
N GLU A 145 11.61 10.39 -33.96
CA GLU A 145 13.01 10.57 -34.42
C GLU A 145 13.75 9.22 -34.60
N ALA A 146 13.51 8.25 -33.70
CA ALA A 146 14.06 6.92 -33.82
C ALA A 146 13.50 6.18 -35.06
N GLU A 147 12.19 6.27 -35.30
CA GLU A 147 11.57 5.72 -36.52
C GLU A 147 12.07 6.39 -37.81
N LYS A 148 12.23 7.71 -37.82
CA LYS A 148 12.82 8.43 -38.97
C LYS A 148 14.26 8.02 -39.20
N LYS A 149 15.02 7.75 -38.15
CA LYS A 149 16.42 7.31 -38.25
C LYS A 149 16.53 5.85 -38.72
N ALA A 150 15.56 5.01 -38.38
CA ALA A 150 15.44 3.63 -38.86
C ALA A 150 14.90 3.54 -40.31
N ALA A 151 14.16 4.56 -40.77
CA ALA A 151 13.63 4.65 -42.13
C ALA A 151 14.60 5.37 -43.11
N ALA A 152 15.80 5.79 -42.69
CA ALA A 152 16.83 6.22 -43.62
C ALA A 152 17.22 5.03 -44.49
N PRO A 153 17.28 5.19 -45.85
CA PRO A 153 17.58 4.07 -46.72
C PRO A 153 18.93 3.47 -46.33
N ALA A 154 18.93 2.18 -45.99
CA ALA A 154 20.15 1.43 -45.88
C ALA A 154 20.87 1.56 -47.23
N GLU A 155 22.14 1.98 -47.24
CA GLU A 155 22.99 1.85 -48.42
C GLU A 155 22.80 0.42 -48.93
N GLU A 156 22.36 0.30 -50.19
CA GLU A 156 22.24 -0.98 -50.86
C GLU A 156 23.60 -1.70 -50.77
N SER A 157 23.74 -2.58 -49.81
CA SER A 157 24.81 -3.56 -49.86
C SER A 157 24.44 -4.48 -51.03
N ASN A 158 25.15 -4.29 -52.14
CA ASN A 158 25.05 -5.09 -53.33
C ASN A 158 25.57 -6.50 -52.99
N VAL A 159 24.74 -7.30 -52.32
CA VAL A 159 25.02 -8.73 -52.04
C VAL A 159 24.54 -9.46 -53.29
N ASP A 160 25.50 -9.95 -54.09
CA ASP A 160 25.24 -10.75 -55.27
C ASP A 160 24.79 -12.16 -54.84
N PHE A 161 23.49 -12.43 -54.91
CA PHE A 161 22.87 -13.73 -54.62
C PHE A 161 22.94 -14.72 -55.75
N THR A 162 23.74 -14.48 -56.83
CA THR A 162 23.71 -15.32 -58.04
C THR A 162 24.45 -16.65 -57.91
N HIS A 163 25.01 -17.02 -56.75
CA HIS A 163 25.84 -18.22 -56.60
C HIS A 163 25.47 -19.20 -55.45
N GLU A 164 24.29 -19.08 -54.87
CA GLU A 164 23.86 -20.12 -53.95
C GLU A 164 23.03 -21.17 -54.68
N ALA A 165 23.46 -22.43 -54.62
CA ALA A 165 22.68 -23.55 -55.11
C ALA A 165 21.34 -23.65 -54.39
N GLU A 166 20.23 -23.85 -55.13
CA GLU A 166 18.93 -24.09 -54.56
C GLU A 166 19.00 -25.25 -53.56
N ILE A 167 18.83 -24.97 -52.28
CA ILE A 167 18.73 -25.97 -51.23
C ILE A 167 17.36 -26.61 -51.36
N SER A 168 17.29 -27.94 -51.66
CA SER A 168 16.02 -28.61 -51.77
C SER A 168 15.38 -28.77 -50.41
N TYR A 169 14.05 -28.87 -50.34
CA TYR A 169 13.28 -29.09 -49.12
C TYR A 169 13.78 -30.28 -48.30
N ASP A 170 14.28 -31.32 -48.96
CA ASP A 170 14.78 -32.54 -48.31
C ASP A 170 16.16 -32.33 -47.63
N ASP A 171 16.91 -31.32 -48.00
CA ASP A 171 18.18 -30.94 -47.36
C ASP A 171 17.95 -30.07 -46.11
N PHE A 172 16.79 -29.43 -46.01
CA PHE A 172 16.42 -28.61 -44.85
C PHE A 172 15.88 -29.44 -43.68
N CYS A 173 15.43 -30.71 -43.93
CA CYS A 173 14.82 -31.62 -42.97
C CYS A 173 15.80 -32.64 -42.36
N LYS A 174 17.09 -32.53 -42.57
CA LYS A 174 18.12 -33.36 -41.93
C LYS A 174 18.80 -32.62 -40.79
#